data_8290524ca6b11e4824633a894e8b32b6
#
_entry.id   8290524ca6b11e4824633a894e8b32b6
#
_cell.length_a   1.000
_cell.length_b   1.000
_cell.length_c   1.000
_cell.angle_alpha   90.00
_cell.angle_beta   90.00
_cell.angle_gamma   90.00
#
_symmetry.space_group_name_H-M   'P 1'
#
loop_
_entity.id
_entity.type
_entity.pdbx_description
1 polymer ?
#
loop_
_entity_poly.entity_id
_entity_poly.type
_entity_poly.pdbx_seq_one_letter_code
_entity_poly.pdbx_strand_id
1 'polypeptide(L)'
;MVFNFKNFFLSFICFILLFLKSTFAETKLFMLTDKTCGVCIVWEKQIGKIYNKTDVANVFPIERLYIDKIDKNKLNAIFKTNATPSFVLYKNNIEI
;
A
#
# COMPACT_ATOMS: atom_id res chain seq x y z
N MET A 1 -15.71 48.63 -9.83
CA MET A 1 -15.66 47.15 -9.83
C MET A 1 -15.04 46.68 -8.52
N VAL A 2 -15.76 46.01 -7.70
CA VAL A 2 -15.24 45.50 -6.42
C VAL A 2 -14.72 44.10 -6.66
N PHE A 3 -13.43 43.96 -6.58
CA PHE A 3 -12.80 42.66 -6.65
C PHE A 3 -12.97 41.95 -5.29
N ASN A 4 -13.69 40.84 -5.28
CA ASN A 4 -13.95 40.13 -4.02
C ASN A 4 -12.75 39.28 -3.64
N PHE A 5 -11.88 39.85 -2.84
CA PHE A 5 -10.63 39.24 -2.42
C PHE A 5 -10.84 37.94 -1.62
N LYS A 6 -11.96 37.85 -0.88
CA LYS A 6 -12.31 36.65 -0.12
C LYS A 6 -12.56 35.44 -1.03
N ASN A 7 -13.28 35.62 -2.13
CA ASN A 7 -13.57 34.53 -3.07
C ASN A 7 -12.30 34.05 -3.79
N PHE A 8 -11.42 34.97 -4.14
CA PHE A 8 -10.13 34.63 -4.74
C PHE A 8 -9.27 33.83 -3.77
N PHE A 9 -9.21 34.23 -2.51
CA PHE A 9 -8.43 33.59 -1.48
C PHE A 9 -8.95 32.18 -1.18
N LEU A 10 -10.27 32.01 -1.08
CA LEU A 10 -10.91 30.69 -0.88
C LEU A 10 -10.65 29.76 -2.06
N SER A 11 -10.75 30.25 -3.29
CA SER A 11 -10.45 29.47 -4.49
C SER A 11 -8.99 29.02 -4.52
N PHE A 12 -8.07 29.88 -4.12
CA PHE A 12 -6.65 29.57 -4.04
C PHE A 12 -6.34 28.51 -2.98
N ILE A 13 -6.96 28.60 -1.82
CA ILE A 13 -6.82 27.60 -0.74
C ILE A 13 -7.36 26.23 -1.17
N CYS A 14 -8.53 26.19 -1.82
CA CYS A 14 -9.08 24.95 -2.35
C CYS A 14 -8.15 24.31 -3.38
N PHE A 15 -7.54 25.10 -4.23
CA PHE A 15 -6.56 24.62 -5.22
C PHE A 15 -5.33 24.01 -4.53
N ILE A 16 -4.79 24.65 -3.51
CA ILE A 16 -3.64 24.15 -2.74
C ILE A 16 -4.00 22.84 -2.03
N LEU A 17 -5.18 22.74 -1.42
CA LEU A 17 -5.63 21.54 -0.74
C LEU A 17 -5.78 20.35 -1.70
N LEU A 18 -6.28 20.58 -2.91
CA LEU A 18 -6.36 19.55 -3.93
C LEU A 18 -4.97 19.08 -4.37
N PHE A 19 -4.03 20.02 -4.48
CA PHE A 19 -2.65 19.71 -4.86
C PHE A 19 -1.94 18.88 -3.78
N LEU A 20 -2.19 19.16 -2.51
CA LEU A 20 -1.60 18.42 -1.39
C LEU A 20 -2.05 16.95 -1.36
N LYS A 21 -3.29 16.65 -1.78
CA LYS A 21 -3.78 15.28 -1.85
C LYS A 21 -3.04 14.40 -2.86
N SER A 22 -2.45 15.00 -3.89
CA SER A 22 -1.72 14.27 -4.93
C SER A 22 -0.26 13.98 -4.58
N THR A 23 0.25 14.47 -3.44
CA THR A 23 1.66 14.31 -3.05
C THR A 23 1.94 13.09 -2.18
N PHE A 24 0.91 12.38 -1.71
CA PHE A 24 1.11 11.17 -0.92
C PHE A 24 1.58 10.02 -1.82
N ALA A 25 2.84 9.64 -1.63
CA ALA A 25 3.40 8.46 -2.27
C ALA A 25 2.68 7.22 -1.74
N GLU A 26 2.14 6.40 -2.64
CA GLU A 26 1.52 5.14 -2.27
C GLU A 26 2.61 4.11 -1.99
N THR A 27 2.72 3.70 -0.73
CA THR A 27 3.64 2.65 -0.29
C THR A 27 2.83 1.44 0.13
N LYS A 28 3.24 0.26 -0.30
CA LYS A 28 2.59 -1.00 0.04
C LYS A 28 3.60 -2.08 0.35
N LEU A 29 3.26 -2.91 1.32
CA LEU A 29 3.97 -4.16 1.59
C LEU A 29 3.13 -5.32 1.02
N PHE A 30 3.62 -5.95 -0.03
CA PHE A 30 2.96 -7.12 -0.61
C PHE A 30 3.45 -8.39 0.08
N MET A 31 2.52 -9.23 0.47
CA MET A 31 2.79 -10.55 1.02
C MET A 31 2.21 -11.61 0.10
N LEU A 32 3.09 -12.42 -0.49
CA LEU A 32 2.67 -13.61 -1.22
C LEU A 32 2.37 -14.71 -0.22
N THR A 33 1.15 -15.23 -0.23
CA THR A 33 0.70 -16.22 0.74
C THR A 33 -0.13 -17.31 0.06
N ASP A 34 -0.41 -18.37 0.79
CA ASP A 34 -1.25 -19.47 0.36
C ASP A 34 -2.04 -19.98 1.56
N LYS A 35 -3.27 -20.38 1.33
CA LYS A 35 -4.13 -20.95 2.38
C LYS A 35 -3.58 -22.24 2.96
N THR A 36 -2.80 -22.99 2.18
CA THR A 36 -2.19 -24.25 2.59
C THR A 36 -0.78 -24.09 3.15
N CYS A 37 -0.25 -22.87 3.15
CA CYS A 37 1.09 -22.59 3.64
C CYS A 37 1.11 -22.56 5.18
N GLY A 38 1.70 -23.57 5.80
CA GLY A 38 1.81 -23.67 7.26
C GLY A 38 2.59 -22.53 7.88
N VAL A 39 3.68 -22.11 7.27
CA VAL A 39 4.52 -20.99 7.72
C VAL A 39 3.74 -19.68 7.65
N CYS A 40 2.95 -19.50 6.59
CA CYS A 40 2.09 -18.32 6.43
C CYS A 40 1.05 -18.22 7.56
N ILE A 41 0.45 -19.34 7.92
CA ILE A 41 -0.54 -19.41 9.00
C ILE A 41 0.11 -19.02 10.33
N VAL A 42 1.30 -19.56 10.62
CA VAL A 42 2.06 -19.23 11.83
C VAL A 42 2.41 -17.73 11.84
N TRP A 43 2.88 -17.20 10.72
CA TRP A 43 3.20 -15.79 10.60
C TRP A 43 1.98 -14.91 10.91
N GLU A 44 0.81 -15.26 10.37
CA GLU A 44 -0.43 -14.50 10.61
C GLU A 44 -0.81 -14.50 12.11
N LYS A 45 -0.63 -15.62 12.79
CA LYS A 45 -0.95 -15.74 14.21
C LYS A 45 0.03 -14.96 15.10
N GLN A 46 1.30 -14.98 14.76
CA GLN A 46 2.35 -14.38 15.59
C GLN A 46 2.60 -12.91 15.27
N ILE A 47 2.59 -12.54 14.00
CA ILE A 47 3.02 -11.23 13.53
C ILE A 47 1.87 -10.47 12.88
N GLY A 48 1.07 -11.12 12.04
CA GLY A 48 0.04 -10.46 11.25
C GLY A 48 -0.96 -9.67 12.08
N LYS A 49 -1.39 -10.22 13.21
CA LYS A 49 -2.33 -9.55 14.14
C LYS A 49 -1.71 -8.33 14.80
N ILE A 50 -0.43 -8.41 15.12
CA ILE A 50 0.32 -7.35 15.78
C ILE A 50 0.66 -6.25 14.76
N TYR A 51 1.03 -6.63 13.55
CA TYR A 51 1.43 -5.70 12.49
C TYR A 51 0.39 -4.63 12.23
N ASN A 52 -0.89 -5.01 12.12
CA ASN A 52 -1.97 -4.07 11.86
C ASN A 52 -2.18 -3.04 12.98
N LYS A 53 -1.67 -3.32 14.18
CA LYS A 53 -1.75 -2.42 15.34
C LYS A 53 -0.54 -1.52 15.47
N THR A 54 0.47 -1.67 14.61
CA THR A 54 1.69 -0.87 14.65
C THR A 54 1.55 0.40 13.84
N ASP A 55 2.35 1.41 14.17
CA ASP A 55 2.43 2.64 13.38
C ASP A 55 3.02 2.38 12.00
N VAL A 56 3.85 1.36 11.86
CA VAL A 56 4.43 0.95 10.58
C VAL A 56 3.33 0.56 9.58
N ALA A 57 2.25 -0.07 10.04
CA ALA A 57 1.13 -0.46 9.17
C ALA A 57 0.41 0.74 8.55
N ASN A 58 0.44 1.89 9.21
CA ASN A 58 -0.13 3.12 8.66
C ASN A 58 0.71 3.68 7.50
N VAL A 59 2.03 3.47 7.56
CA VAL A 59 2.97 3.92 6.51
C VAL A 59 3.08 2.88 5.40
N PHE A 60 3.13 1.60 5.76
CA PHE A 60 3.26 0.47 4.85
C PHE A 60 2.12 -0.52 5.08
N PRO A 61 0.91 -0.22 4.59
CA PRO A 61 -0.19 -1.18 4.70
C PRO A 61 0.14 -2.47 3.96
N ILE A 62 -0.20 -3.60 4.57
CA ILE A 62 0.05 -4.91 3.99
C ILE A 62 -1.09 -5.31 3.06
N GLU A 63 -0.74 -5.77 1.86
CA GLU A 63 -1.68 -6.36 0.92
C GLU A 63 -1.30 -7.82 0.70
N ARG A 64 -2.22 -8.72 1.00
CA ARG A 64 -2.02 -10.17 0.87
C ARG A 64 -2.44 -10.61 -0.52
N LEU A 65 -1.53 -11.29 -1.22
CA LEU A 65 -1.77 -11.85 -2.54
C LEU A 65 -1.69 -13.38 -2.44
N TYR A 66 -2.80 -14.04 -2.75
CA TYR A 66 -2.88 -15.50 -2.69
C TYR A 66 -2.38 -16.10 -3.99
N ILE A 67 -1.42 -17.01 -3.90
CA ILE A 67 -0.73 -17.61 -5.06
C ILE A 67 -1.69 -18.32 -6.02
N ASP A 68 -2.77 -18.89 -5.50
CA ASP A 68 -3.78 -19.60 -6.28
C ASP A 68 -4.78 -18.67 -6.99
N LYS A 69 -4.82 -17.40 -6.59
CA LYS A 69 -5.76 -16.41 -7.11
C LYS A 69 -5.10 -15.29 -7.93
N ILE A 70 -3.80 -15.11 -7.76
CA ILE A 70 -3.08 -14.04 -8.44
C ILE A 70 -2.80 -14.43 -9.90
N ASP A 71 -2.96 -13.49 -10.82
CA ASP A 71 -2.53 -13.64 -12.20
C ASP A 71 -1.02 -13.85 -12.27
N LYS A 72 -0.56 -14.78 -13.11
CA LYS A 72 0.86 -15.08 -13.30
C LYS A 72 1.66 -13.86 -13.74
N ASN A 73 1.09 -13.02 -14.59
CA ASN A 73 1.77 -11.81 -15.05
C ASN A 73 1.98 -10.83 -13.89
N LYS A 74 0.98 -10.67 -13.05
CA LYS A 74 1.07 -9.84 -11.84
C LYS A 74 2.05 -10.44 -10.83
N LEU A 75 2.01 -11.77 -10.64
CA LEU A 75 2.92 -12.47 -9.77
C LEU A 75 4.38 -12.25 -10.20
N ASN A 76 4.70 -12.45 -11.47
CA ASN A 76 6.04 -12.28 -12.00
C ASN A 76 6.53 -10.84 -11.95
N ALA A 77 5.60 -9.87 -12.06
CA ALA A 77 5.92 -8.45 -11.98
C ALA A 77 6.30 -8.01 -10.56
N ILE A 78 5.67 -8.61 -9.54
CA ILE A 78 5.86 -8.23 -8.13
C ILE A 78 6.89 -9.12 -7.45
N PHE A 79 6.79 -10.44 -7.65
CA PHE A 79 7.63 -11.43 -6.97
C PHE A 79 8.51 -12.16 -7.97
N LYS A 80 9.77 -12.33 -7.59
CA LYS A 80 10.74 -13.11 -8.37
C LYS A 80 10.75 -14.60 -7.99
N THR A 81 9.89 -14.99 -7.05
CA THR A 81 9.83 -16.34 -6.50
C THR A 81 8.39 -16.77 -6.30
N ASN A 82 8.15 -18.07 -6.30
CA ASN A 82 6.86 -18.67 -5.96
C ASN A 82 6.80 -19.15 -4.50
N ALA A 83 7.86 -18.94 -3.74
CA ALA A 83 7.92 -19.37 -2.34
C ALA A 83 6.97 -18.52 -1.48
N THR A 84 6.29 -19.16 -0.53
CA THR A 84 5.41 -18.51 0.44
C THR A 84 5.92 -18.77 1.85
N PRO A 85 5.86 -17.79 2.77
CA PRO A 85 5.53 -16.40 2.52
C PRO A 85 6.68 -15.64 1.84
N SER A 86 6.35 -14.68 0.98
CA SER A 86 7.32 -13.75 0.39
C SER A 86 6.83 -12.33 0.57
N PHE A 87 7.74 -11.41 0.86
CA PHE A 87 7.42 -10.01 1.13
C PHE A 87 8.17 -9.10 0.19
N VAL A 88 7.47 -8.15 -0.40
CA VAL A 88 8.06 -7.13 -1.27
C VAL A 88 7.50 -5.77 -0.91
N LEU A 89 8.38 -4.79 -0.76
CA LEU A 89 8.02 -3.42 -0.43
C LEU A 89 8.02 -2.58 -1.71
N TYR A 90 6.90 -1.92 -1.96
CA TYR A 90 6.72 -1.04 -3.12
C TYR A 90 6.44 0.38 -2.69
N LYS A 91 7.03 1.32 -3.42
CA LYS A 91 6.73 2.75 -3.31
C LYS A 91 6.52 3.29 -4.72
N ASN A 92 5.33 3.88 -4.98
CA ASN A 92 4.96 4.41 -6.31
C ASN A 92 5.09 3.36 -7.42
N ASN A 93 4.70 2.11 -7.15
CA ASN A 93 4.82 0.97 -8.05
C ASN A 93 6.27 0.58 -8.39
N ILE A 94 7.23 1.00 -7.58
CA ILE A 94 8.64 0.64 -7.71
C ILE A 94 9.07 -0.14 -6.47
N GLU A 95 9.68 -1.31 -6.67
CA GLU A 95 10.25 -2.10 -5.60
C GLU A 95 11.42 -1.36 -4.94
N ILE A 96 11.42 -1.35 -3.63
CA ILE A 96 12.49 -0.72 -2.85
C ILE A 96 13.19 -1.69 -1.91
#